data_b717e8ab2769617b4ad9a983c1928b76
#
_entry.id   b717e8ab2769617b4ad9a983c1928b76
#
_cell.length_a   1.000
_cell.length_b   1.000
_cell.length_c   1.000
_cell.angle_alpha   90.00
_cell.angle_beta   90.00
_cell.angle_gamma   90.00
#
_symmetry.space_group_name_H-M   'P 1'
#
loop_
_entity.id
_entity.type
_entity.pdbx_description
1 polymer ?
#
loop_
_entity_poly.entity_id
_entity_poly.type
_entity_poly.pdbx_seq_one_letter_code
_entity_poly.pdbx_strand_id
1 'polypeptide(L)'
;LTGKKLEKELQRQADAFEQEVHSGISLDASMKLDDLIERWFTEYADRQLKPKTATEYRKLVPRVSAALGHMKVNQIRPAHLMAFYANLSEGGVRQDSTYTATAALLKLLPKGQRARIREAAGVGEETMRGLCSGKPVSHKTAEKVADAAGLPLSKAFTEKVRAGGKLGGNTQLHYHRFLSSVFEKAVKWQLIDENPCR
;
A
#
# COMPACT_ATOMS: atom_id res chain seq x y z
N LEU A 1 8.00 -15.24 -47.30
CA LEU A 1 8.17 -16.51 -46.57
C LEU A 1 7.65 -17.63 -47.45
N THR A 2 8.48 -18.62 -47.81
CA THR A 2 8.08 -19.80 -48.59
C THR A 2 7.04 -20.60 -47.77
N GLY A 3 5.99 -21.15 -48.41
CA GLY A 3 4.86 -21.85 -47.79
C GLY A 3 5.22 -22.81 -46.68
N LYS A 4 6.30 -23.61 -46.85
CA LYS A 4 6.81 -24.52 -45.81
C LYS A 4 7.29 -23.84 -44.50
N LYS A 5 7.79 -22.61 -44.56
CA LYS A 5 8.16 -21.84 -43.35
C LYS A 5 6.93 -21.29 -42.61
N LEU A 6 5.90 -20.95 -43.36
CA LEU A 6 4.63 -20.48 -42.80
C LEU A 6 3.89 -21.64 -42.08
N GLU A 7 3.84 -22.82 -42.72
CA GLU A 7 3.23 -24.01 -42.13
C GLU A 7 3.93 -24.43 -40.82
N LYS A 8 5.27 -24.39 -40.80
CA LYS A 8 6.05 -24.75 -39.60
C LYS A 8 5.83 -23.74 -38.45
N GLU A 9 5.68 -22.49 -38.78
CA GLU A 9 5.40 -21.46 -37.77
C GLU A 9 3.95 -21.54 -37.24
N LEU A 10 2.97 -21.83 -38.14
CA LEU A 10 1.59 -22.11 -37.75
C LEU A 10 1.48 -23.35 -36.85
N GLN A 11 2.20 -24.44 -37.20
CA GLN A 11 2.22 -25.64 -36.37
C GLN A 11 2.81 -25.36 -34.98
N ARG A 12 3.93 -24.62 -34.93
CA ARG A 12 4.56 -24.22 -33.66
C ARG A 12 3.66 -23.35 -32.79
N GLN A 13 2.88 -22.46 -33.41
CA GLN A 13 1.90 -21.63 -32.69
C GLN A 13 0.70 -22.47 -32.21
N ALA A 14 0.26 -23.45 -33.02
CA ALA A 14 -0.81 -24.38 -32.63
C ALA A 14 -0.37 -25.27 -31.47
N ASP A 15 0.83 -25.84 -31.53
CA ASP A 15 1.39 -26.67 -30.45
C ASP A 15 1.59 -25.86 -29.15
N ALA A 16 2.02 -24.61 -29.25
CA ALA A 16 2.14 -23.69 -28.11
C ALA A 16 0.76 -23.36 -27.50
N PHE A 17 -0.24 -23.13 -28.35
CA PHE A 17 -1.61 -22.89 -27.92
C PHE A 17 -2.24 -24.13 -27.26
N GLU A 18 -2.03 -25.33 -27.84
CA GLU A 18 -2.48 -26.57 -27.23
C GLU A 18 -1.83 -26.85 -25.87
N GLN A 19 -0.53 -26.56 -25.71
CA GLN A 19 0.14 -26.64 -24.42
C GLN A 19 -0.41 -25.62 -23.41
N GLU A 20 -0.73 -24.41 -23.86
CA GLU A 20 -1.31 -23.36 -23.02
C GLU A 20 -2.73 -23.75 -22.56
N VAL A 21 -3.54 -24.31 -23.44
CA VAL A 21 -4.89 -24.85 -23.15
C VAL A 21 -4.80 -26.09 -22.23
N HIS A 22 -3.84 -27.00 -22.47
CA HIS A 22 -3.64 -28.20 -21.65
C HIS A 22 -3.10 -27.88 -20.25
N SER A 23 -2.30 -26.84 -20.11
CA SER A 23 -1.81 -26.37 -18.81
C SER A 23 -2.89 -25.66 -18.00
N GLY A 24 -4.06 -25.38 -18.59
CA GLY A 24 -5.16 -24.67 -17.93
C GLY A 24 -4.83 -23.23 -17.57
N ILE A 25 -3.69 -22.72 -18.06
CA ILE A 25 -3.32 -21.31 -17.86
C ILE A 25 -4.28 -20.47 -18.70
N SER A 26 -5.10 -19.69 -18.02
CA SER A 26 -6.08 -18.81 -18.63
C SER A 26 -5.43 -17.87 -19.63
N LEU A 27 -6.11 -17.60 -20.75
CA LEU A 27 -5.76 -16.55 -21.73
C LEU A 27 -5.57 -15.13 -21.10
N ASP A 28 -5.89 -14.99 -19.82
CA ASP A 28 -5.63 -13.82 -18.97
C ASP A 28 -4.15 -13.66 -18.54
N ALA A 29 -3.24 -14.46 -19.10
CA ALA A 29 -1.78 -14.35 -18.84
C ALA A 29 -1.19 -12.96 -19.26
N SER A 30 -1.98 -12.13 -19.95
CA SER A 30 -1.65 -10.74 -20.29
C SER A 30 -2.04 -9.72 -19.20
N MET A 31 -2.75 -10.15 -18.16
CA MET A 31 -3.24 -9.29 -17.07
C MET A 31 -2.08 -8.55 -16.38
N LYS A 32 -2.23 -7.26 -16.17
CA LYS A 32 -1.27 -6.46 -15.41
C LYS A 32 -1.46 -6.67 -13.91
N LEU A 33 -0.40 -6.37 -13.15
CA LEU A 33 -0.48 -6.49 -11.68
C LEU A 33 -1.55 -5.55 -11.08
N ASP A 34 -1.76 -4.36 -11.66
CA ASP A 34 -2.79 -3.44 -11.19
C ASP A 34 -4.19 -4.05 -11.35
N ASP A 35 -4.48 -4.67 -12.48
CA ASP A 35 -5.75 -5.32 -12.75
C ASP A 35 -5.96 -6.53 -11.81
N LEU A 36 -4.88 -7.30 -11.56
CA LEU A 36 -4.92 -8.40 -10.60
C LEU A 36 -5.20 -7.91 -9.17
N ILE A 37 -4.58 -6.81 -8.75
CA ILE A 37 -4.80 -6.23 -7.41
C ILE A 37 -6.25 -5.77 -7.27
N GLU A 38 -6.82 -5.11 -8.27
CA GLU A 38 -8.21 -4.67 -8.26
C GLU A 38 -9.16 -5.86 -8.17
N ARG A 39 -8.93 -6.89 -8.98
CA ARG A 39 -9.67 -8.15 -8.92
C ARG A 39 -9.54 -8.83 -7.56
N TRP A 40 -8.33 -8.85 -6.98
CA TRP A 40 -8.08 -9.41 -5.66
C TRP A 40 -8.87 -8.69 -4.56
N PHE A 41 -9.00 -7.36 -4.61
CA PHE A 41 -9.85 -6.63 -3.68
C PHE A 41 -11.32 -6.98 -3.85
N THR A 42 -11.83 -6.94 -5.08
CA THR A 42 -13.25 -7.14 -5.39
C THR A 42 -13.72 -8.56 -5.09
N GLU A 43 -12.93 -9.56 -5.49
CA GLU A 43 -13.35 -10.96 -5.40
C GLU A 43 -12.97 -11.63 -4.08
N TYR A 44 -11.94 -11.13 -3.40
CA TYR A 44 -11.44 -11.77 -2.19
C TYR A 44 -11.37 -10.85 -0.97
N ALA A 45 -10.62 -9.75 -1.02
CA ALA A 45 -10.29 -9.01 0.18
C ALA A 45 -11.52 -8.38 0.85
N ASP A 46 -12.38 -7.74 0.07
CA ASP A 46 -13.59 -7.06 0.58
C ASP A 46 -14.65 -8.04 1.11
N ARG A 47 -14.59 -9.31 0.66
CA ARG A 47 -15.54 -10.35 1.06
C ARG A 47 -15.05 -11.21 2.23
N GLN A 48 -13.75 -11.44 2.35
CA GLN A 48 -13.19 -12.43 3.28
C GLN A 48 -12.27 -11.85 4.35
N LEU A 49 -11.70 -10.66 4.12
CA LEU A 49 -10.83 -10.03 5.12
C LEU A 49 -11.63 -9.08 6.02
N LYS A 50 -11.10 -8.86 7.23
CA LYS A 50 -11.64 -7.82 8.11
C LYS A 50 -11.51 -6.45 7.42
N PRO A 51 -12.53 -5.56 7.50
CA PRO A 51 -12.52 -4.25 6.82
C PRO A 51 -11.26 -3.42 7.13
N LYS A 52 -10.76 -3.47 8.36
CA LYS A 52 -9.52 -2.81 8.74
C LYS A 52 -8.32 -3.33 7.96
N THR A 53 -8.22 -4.65 7.76
CA THR A 53 -7.11 -5.28 7.02
C THR A 53 -7.14 -4.87 5.54
N ALA A 54 -8.30 -4.92 4.91
CA ALA A 54 -8.49 -4.47 3.53
C ALA A 54 -8.11 -2.99 3.36
N THR A 55 -8.52 -2.13 4.30
CA THR A 55 -8.15 -0.71 4.30
C THR A 55 -6.63 -0.50 4.44
N GLU A 56 -5.95 -1.26 5.29
CA GLU A 56 -4.49 -1.16 5.43
C GLU A 56 -3.77 -1.64 4.16
N TYR A 57 -4.23 -2.69 3.51
CA TYR A 57 -3.67 -3.15 2.23
C TYR A 57 -3.89 -2.15 1.10
N ARG A 58 -5.06 -1.46 1.04
CA ARG A 58 -5.29 -0.39 0.05
C ARG A 58 -4.26 0.74 0.14
N LYS A 59 -3.74 1.04 1.33
CA LYS A 59 -2.68 2.05 1.52
C LYS A 59 -1.34 1.66 0.89
N LEU A 60 -1.10 0.36 0.69
CA LEU A 60 0.13 -0.15 0.08
C LEU A 60 0.10 -0.09 -1.46
N VAL A 61 -1.11 -0.14 -2.04
CA VAL A 61 -1.32 -0.21 -3.50
C VAL A 61 -0.60 0.89 -4.27
N PRO A 62 -0.69 2.20 -3.94
CA PRO A 62 -0.11 3.24 -4.78
C PRO A 62 1.39 3.06 -5.04
N ARG A 63 2.13 2.57 -4.05
CA ARG A 63 3.57 2.34 -4.19
C ARG A 63 3.89 1.07 -4.98
N VAL A 64 3.10 0.02 -4.81
CA VAL A 64 3.22 -1.22 -5.60
C VAL A 64 2.88 -0.95 -7.06
N SER A 65 1.78 -0.25 -7.33
CA SER A 65 1.35 0.18 -8.67
C SER A 65 2.43 1.00 -9.38
N ALA A 66 3.00 1.99 -8.71
CA ALA A 66 4.06 2.82 -9.28
C ALA A 66 5.30 2.02 -9.70
N ALA A 67 5.64 0.96 -8.94
CA ALA A 67 6.84 0.16 -9.18
C ALA A 67 6.59 -1.04 -10.11
N LEU A 68 5.50 -1.75 -9.93
CA LEU A 68 5.26 -3.07 -10.53
C LEU A 68 3.92 -3.16 -11.29
N GLY A 69 3.00 -2.21 -11.09
CA GLY A 69 1.62 -2.29 -11.57
C GLY A 69 1.48 -2.45 -13.09
N HIS A 70 2.40 -1.85 -13.86
CA HIS A 70 2.43 -1.94 -15.32
C HIS A 70 2.90 -3.30 -15.87
N MET A 71 3.52 -4.13 -15.02
CA MET A 71 4.07 -5.43 -15.42
C MET A 71 2.97 -6.48 -15.58
N LYS A 72 3.13 -7.36 -16.55
CA LYS A 72 2.27 -8.54 -16.69
C LYS A 72 2.55 -9.51 -15.55
N VAL A 73 1.50 -10.10 -14.98
CA VAL A 73 1.58 -10.98 -13.80
C VAL A 73 2.51 -12.16 -14.04
N ASN A 74 2.43 -12.79 -15.22
CA ASN A 74 3.29 -13.91 -15.61
C ASN A 74 4.76 -13.55 -15.87
N GLN A 75 5.09 -12.27 -15.97
CA GLN A 75 6.46 -11.77 -16.15
C GLN A 75 7.12 -11.34 -14.84
N ILE A 76 6.36 -11.26 -13.75
CA ILE A 76 6.90 -10.87 -12.45
C ILE A 76 7.70 -12.04 -11.88
N ARG A 77 8.99 -11.79 -11.64
CA ARG A 77 9.94 -12.75 -11.08
C ARG A 77 10.37 -12.34 -9.68
N PRO A 78 10.91 -13.25 -8.84
CA PRO A 78 11.45 -12.92 -7.53
C PRO A 78 12.44 -11.74 -7.55
N ALA A 79 13.25 -11.63 -8.60
CA ALA A 79 14.20 -10.54 -8.77
C ALA A 79 13.54 -9.15 -8.79
N HIS A 80 12.36 -9.01 -9.41
CA HIS A 80 11.61 -7.75 -9.44
C HIS A 80 11.11 -7.38 -8.03
N LEU A 81 10.65 -8.37 -7.26
CA LEU A 81 10.21 -8.17 -5.88
C LEU A 81 11.37 -7.81 -4.97
N MET A 82 12.53 -8.46 -5.13
CA MET A 82 13.74 -8.12 -4.38
C MET A 82 14.20 -6.69 -4.68
N ALA A 83 14.20 -6.27 -5.95
CA ALA A 83 14.49 -4.89 -6.34
C ALA A 83 13.49 -3.90 -5.72
N PHE A 84 12.20 -4.22 -5.72
CA PHE A 84 11.17 -3.43 -5.07
C PHE A 84 11.43 -3.29 -3.56
N TYR A 85 11.73 -4.39 -2.85
CA TYR A 85 12.02 -4.36 -1.41
C TYR A 85 13.32 -3.60 -1.10
N ALA A 86 14.35 -3.72 -1.94
CA ALA A 86 15.58 -2.94 -1.82
C ALA A 86 15.28 -1.44 -1.94
N ASN A 87 14.48 -1.04 -2.94
CA ASN A 87 14.05 0.35 -3.11
C ASN A 87 13.26 0.88 -1.89
N LEU A 88 12.41 0.05 -1.26
CA LEU A 88 11.74 0.42 -0.01
C LEU A 88 12.71 0.67 1.16
N SER A 89 13.91 0.09 1.10
CA SER A 89 14.97 0.26 2.12
C SER A 89 15.82 1.50 1.89
N GLU A 90 15.73 2.12 0.72
CA GLU A 90 16.55 3.29 0.39
C GLU A 90 16.13 4.51 1.19
N GLY A 91 17.08 5.41 1.43
CA GLY A 91 16.82 6.71 2.04
C GLY A 91 15.94 7.57 1.13
N GLY A 92 15.10 8.41 1.71
CA GLY A 92 14.21 9.30 0.95
C GLY A 92 12.82 8.76 0.64
N VAL A 93 12.58 7.48 0.87
CA VAL A 93 11.27 6.84 0.59
C VAL A 93 10.19 7.29 1.58
N ARG A 94 10.58 7.69 2.79
CA ARG A 94 9.67 8.15 3.82
C ARG A 94 9.38 9.64 3.65
N GLN A 95 8.13 10.00 3.45
CA GLN A 95 7.64 11.37 3.24
C GLN A 95 6.53 11.74 4.24
N ASP A 96 6.57 11.18 5.45
CA ASP A 96 5.60 11.52 6.49
C ASP A 96 6.09 12.67 7.36
N SER A 97 5.16 13.56 7.69
CA SER A 97 5.38 14.63 8.67
C SER A 97 4.74 14.26 10.00
N THR A 98 5.35 14.71 11.07
CA THR A 98 4.78 14.65 12.42
C THR A 98 4.60 16.05 12.97
N TYR A 99 3.58 16.25 13.78
CA TYR A 99 3.13 17.54 14.28
C TYR A 99 3.20 17.53 15.81
N THR A 100 3.95 18.47 16.38
CA THR A 100 4.09 18.65 17.84
C THR A 100 3.39 19.92 18.27
N ALA A 101 2.58 19.86 19.32
CA ALA A 101 1.83 20.99 19.83
C ALA A 101 2.76 22.15 20.25
N THR A 102 2.40 23.36 19.83
CA THR A 102 3.10 24.59 20.22
C THR A 102 2.64 25.08 21.60
N ALA A 103 3.42 25.98 22.20
CA ALA A 103 3.02 26.65 23.45
C ALA A 103 1.70 27.42 23.29
N ALA A 104 1.42 27.94 22.08
CA ALA A 104 0.16 28.66 21.79
C ALA A 104 -1.05 27.72 21.93
N LEU A 105 -0.99 26.52 21.36
CA LEU A 105 -2.05 25.53 21.50
C LEU A 105 -2.17 25.05 22.96
N LEU A 106 -1.03 24.76 23.61
CA LEU A 106 -1.03 24.25 24.99
C LEU A 106 -1.65 25.23 25.99
N LYS A 107 -1.52 26.55 25.76
CA LYS A 107 -2.18 27.58 26.56
C LYS A 107 -3.72 27.54 26.45
N LEU A 108 -4.26 27.10 25.31
CA LEU A 108 -5.70 26.91 25.09
C LEU A 108 -6.24 25.57 25.60
N LEU A 109 -5.35 24.68 26.10
CA LEU A 109 -5.68 23.37 26.61
C LEU A 109 -5.54 23.23 28.15
N PRO A 110 -6.05 24.20 28.98
CA PRO A 110 -6.12 23.98 30.42
C PRO A 110 -7.04 22.80 30.73
N LYS A 111 -6.89 22.20 31.92
CA LYS A 111 -7.63 20.99 32.30
C LYS A 111 -9.13 21.05 32.03
N GLY A 112 -9.78 22.22 32.22
CA GLY A 112 -11.22 22.42 32.00
C GLY A 112 -11.66 22.48 30.53
N GLN A 113 -10.77 22.84 29.58
CA GLN A 113 -11.12 22.99 28.17
C GLN A 113 -10.71 21.77 27.31
N ARG A 114 -9.84 20.93 27.83
CA ARG A 114 -9.35 19.73 27.11
C ARG A 114 -10.46 18.80 26.66
N ALA A 115 -11.45 18.56 27.53
CA ALA A 115 -12.56 17.67 27.22
C ALA A 115 -13.37 18.21 26.02
N ARG A 116 -13.69 19.51 26.02
CA ARG A 116 -14.44 20.17 24.95
C ARG A 116 -13.70 20.10 23.61
N ILE A 117 -12.40 20.44 23.59
CA ILE A 117 -11.59 20.41 22.35
C ILE A 117 -11.40 18.96 21.89
N ARG A 118 -11.22 18.02 22.80
CA ARG A 118 -11.12 16.59 22.49
C ARG A 118 -12.39 16.08 21.80
N GLU A 119 -13.57 16.40 22.33
CA GLU A 119 -14.86 15.99 21.76
C GLU A 119 -15.09 16.64 20.40
N ALA A 120 -14.85 17.95 20.27
CA ALA A 120 -14.99 18.67 19.02
C ALA A 120 -14.03 18.12 17.93
N ALA A 121 -12.81 17.79 18.30
CA ALA A 121 -11.83 17.17 17.40
C ALA A 121 -12.09 15.68 17.10
N GLY A 122 -12.95 15.00 17.87
CA GLY A 122 -13.20 13.57 17.75
C GLY A 122 -11.93 12.73 17.98
N VAL A 123 -11.07 13.10 18.94
CA VAL A 123 -9.83 12.40 19.29
C VAL A 123 -9.94 11.68 20.63
N GLY A 124 -9.24 10.56 20.77
CA GLY A 124 -9.22 9.79 22.01
C GLY A 124 -8.48 10.50 23.14
N GLU A 125 -8.84 10.17 24.40
CA GLU A 125 -8.22 10.77 25.58
C GLU A 125 -6.72 10.55 25.66
N GLU A 126 -6.24 9.35 25.30
CA GLU A 126 -4.81 9.02 25.28
C GLU A 126 -4.05 9.86 24.23
N THR A 127 -4.66 10.13 23.07
CA THR A 127 -4.10 11.02 22.05
C THR A 127 -3.99 12.44 22.57
N MET A 128 -5.04 12.95 23.23
CA MET A 128 -5.03 14.30 23.81
C MET A 128 -4.01 14.42 24.94
N ARG A 129 -3.90 13.41 25.81
CA ARG A 129 -2.89 13.34 26.87
C ARG A 129 -1.47 13.35 26.28
N GLY A 130 -1.23 12.51 25.27
CA GLY A 130 0.04 12.44 24.55
C GLY A 130 0.42 13.79 23.93
N LEU A 131 -0.51 14.47 23.28
CA LEU A 131 -0.33 15.79 22.68
C LEU A 131 0.08 16.83 23.74
N CYS A 132 -0.59 16.84 24.89
CA CYS A 132 -0.25 17.74 25.99
C CYS A 132 1.12 17.44 26.62
N SER A 133 1.62 16.22 26.51
CA SER A 133 2.97 15.81 26.96
C SER A 133 4.05 15.94 25.88
N GLY A 134 3.74 16.60 24.74
CA GLY A 134 4.69 16.84 23.66
C GLY A 134 4.89 15.66 22.71
N LYS A 135 4.08 14.60 22.78
CA LYS A 135 4.14 13.51 21.81
C LYS A 135 3.66 14.00 20.43
N PRO A 136 4.37 13.66 19.36
CA PRO A 136 3.98 14.04 18.02
C PRO A 136 2.72 13.27 17.58
N VAL A 137 1.89 13.94 16.78
CA VAL A 137 0.68 13.39 16.16
C VAL A 137 0.74 13.41 14.65
N SER A 138 -0.17 12.70 13.98
CA SER A 138 -0.31 12.73 12.52
C SER A 138 -0.91 14.05 12.03
N HIS A 139 -0.70 14.40 10.75
CA HIS A 139 -1.31 15.58 10.11
C HIS A 139 -2.83 15.63 10.35
N LYS A 140 -3.55 14.57 10.05
CA LYS A 140 -4.99 14.46 10.23
C LYS A 140 -5.46 14.73 11.66
N THR A 141 -4.68 14.28 12.66
CA THR A 141 -4.99 14.54 14.07
C THR A 141 -4.69 15.99 14.44
N ALA A 142 -3.57 16.53 13.94
CA ALA A 142 -3.18 17.92 14.19
C ALA A 142 -4.21 18.91 13.61
N GLU A 143 -4.65 18.67 12.38
CA GLU A 143 -5.68 19.46 11.71
C GLU A 143 -6.99 19.51 12.52
N LYS A 144 -7.54 18.36 12.89
CA LYS A 144 -8.75 18.26 13.70
C LYS A 144 -8.66 19.01 15.05
N VAL A 145 -7.50 18.92 15.71
CA VAL A 145 -7.29 19.59 17.00
C VAL A 145 -7.09 21.09 16.81
N ALA A 146 -6.40 21.53 15.76
CA ALA A 146 -6.23 22.93 15.42
C ALA A 146 -7.58 23.60 15.12
N ASP A 147 -8.41 22.97 14.29
CA ASP A 147 -9.75 23.44 13.95
C ASP A 147 -10.64 23.53 15.19
N ALA A 148 -10.66 22.49 16.03
CA ALA A 148 -11.42 22.49 17.29
C ALA A 148 -10.94 23.55 18.30
N ALA A 149 -9.66 23.93 18.24
CA ALA A 149 -9.06 24.98 19.06
C ALA A 149 -9.22 26.40 18.45
N GLY A 150 -9.72 26.50 17.21
CA GLY A 150 -9.87 27.78 16.49
C GLY A 150 -8.54 28.42 16.10
N LEU A 151 -7.48 27.59 15.91
CA LEU A 151 -6.15 28.06 15.52
C LEU A 151 -5.78 27.54 14.14
N PRO A 152 -5.07 28.32 13.32
CA PRO A 152 -4.47 27.80 12.10
C PRO A 152 -3.40 26.75 12.46
N LEU A 153 -3.30 25.69 11.63
CA LEU A 153 -2.40 24.55 11.85
C LEU A 153 -0.95 24.98 12.14
N SER A 154 -0.45 25.98 11.41
CA SER A 154 0.90 26.54 11.56
C SER A 154 1.17 27.24 12.90
N LYS A 155 0.14 27.77 13.55
CA LYS A 155 0.23 28.35 14.90
C LYS A 155 0.03 27.30 16.00
N ALA A 156 -0.83 26.30 15.72
CA ALA A 156 -1.16 25.26 16.69
C ALA A 156 -0.07 24.20 16.81
N PHE A 157 0.62 23.91 15.71
CA PHE A 157 1.60 22.81 15.65
C PHE A 157 2.89 23.24 14.96
N THR A 158 4.00 22.65 15.43
CA THR A 158 5.28 22.65 14.71
C THR A 158 5.36 21.37 13.88
N GLU A 159 5.50 21.52 12.58
CA GLU A 159 5.71 20.40 11.67
C GLU A 159 7.17 19.93 11.70
N LYS A 160 7.37 18.63 11.84
CA LYS A 160 8.65 17.98 11.64
C LYS A 160 8.55 17.02 10.48
N VAL A 161 9.05 17.44 9.33
CA VAL A 161 9.14 16.60 8.14
C VAL A 161 10.14 15.48 8.39
N ARG A 162 9.71 14.24 8.20
CA ARG A 162 10.57 13.06 8.21
C ARG A 162 10.96 12.65 6.80
N ALA A 163 11.43 13.63 6.01
CA ALA A 163 11.96 13.35 4.69
C ALA A 163 13.29 12.59 4.81
N GLY A 164 13.51 11.62 3.94
CA GLY A 164 14.78 10.91 3.82
C GLY A 164 14.97 9.69 4.72
N GLY A 165 13.98 9.31 5.54
CA GLY A 165 14.05 8.11 6.36
C GLY A 165 13.83 6.83 5.55
N LYS A 166 14.46 5.73 5.98
CA LYS A 166 14.20 4.37 5.47
C LYS A 166 12.86 3.85 6.02
N LEU A 167 12.16 3.04 5.23
CA LEU A 167 11.04 2.28 5.77
C LEU A 167 11.54 1.18 6.71
N GLY A 168 10.85 0.99 7.83
CA GLY A 168 11.20 -0.05 8.79
C GLY A 168 10.90 -1.45 8.23
N GLY A 169 11.63 -2.47 8.73
CA GLY A 169 11.46 -3.86 8.30
C GLY A 169 10.03 -4.39 8.43
N ASN A 170 9.29 -3.94 9.45
CA ASN A 170 7.86 -4.29 9.58
C ASN A 170 7.03 -3.78 8.40
N THR A 171 7.34 -2.59 7.87
CA THR A 171 6.64 -2.05 6.70
C THR A 171 6.94 -2.89 5.46
N GLN A 172 8.20 -3.30 5.25
CA GLN A 172 8.56 -4.20 4.15
C GLN A 172 7.83 -5.55 4.27
N LEU A 173 7.77 -6.10 5.48
CA LEU A 173 7.01 -7.33 5.73
C LEU A 173 5.52 -7.19 5.41
N HIS A 174 4.92 -6.01 5.63
CA HIS A 174 3.54 -5.73 5.21
C HIS A 174 3.38 -5.75 3.70
N TYR A 175 4.30 -5.13 2.93
CA TYR A 175 4.32 -5.23 1.47
C TYR A 175 4.47 -6.66 0.99
N HIS A 176 5.39 -7.42 1.59
CA HIS A 176 5.61 -8.83 1.25
C HIS A 176 4.35 -9.68 1.49
N ARG A 177 3.71 -9.54 2.65
CA ARG A 177 2.47 -10.27 2.99
C ARG A 177 1.33 -9.92 2.04
N PHE A 178 1.19 -8.64 1.70
CA PHE A 178 0.18 -8.20 0.73
C PHE A 178 0.42 -8.81 -0.64
N LEU A 179 1.61 -8.65 -1.21
CA LEU A 179 1.96 -9.21 -2.52
C LEU A 179 1.88 -10.74 -2.54
N SER A 180 2.36 -11.41 -1.50
CA SER A 180 2.25 -12.87 -1.37
C SER A 180 0.80 -13.33 -1.39
N SER A 181 -0.11 -12.61 -0.71
CA SER A 181 -1.55 -12.92 -0.73
C SER A 181 -2.19 -12.70 -2.09
N VAL A 182 -1.80 -11.64 -2.82
CA VAL A 182 -2.27 -11.36 -4.18
C VAL A 182 -1.82 -12.47 -5.13
N PHE A 183 -0.52 -12.81 -5.13
CA PHE A 183 0.01 -13.87 -6.00
C PHE A 183 -0.49 -15.27 -5.62
N GLU A 184 -0.74 -15.54 -4.34
CA GLU A 184 -1.37 -16.81 -3.93
C GLU A 184 -2.77 -16.99 -4.56
N LYS A 185 -3.52 -15.89 -4.69
CA LYS A 185 -4.80 -15.93 -5.41
C LYS A 185 -4.61 -16.05 -6.91
N ALA A 186 -3.59 -15.42 -7.48
CA ALA A 186 -3.26 -15.58 -8.90
C ALA A 186 -2.96 -17.05 -9.25
N VAL A 187 -2.23 -17.77 -8.39
CA VAL A 187 -2.01 -19.22 -8.54
C VAL A 187 -3.33 -19.98 -8.44
N LYS A 188 -4.18 -19.70 -7.45
CA LYS A 188 -5.49 -20.36 -7.30
C LYS A 188 -6.44 -20.06 -8.45
N TRP A 189 -6.32 -18.93 -9.09
CA TRP A 189 -7.08 -18.54 -10.29
C TRP A 189 -6.42 -19.03 -11.58
N GLN A 190 -5.33 -19.79 -11.48
CA GLN A 190 -4.59 -20.35 -12.62
C GLN A 190 -4.07 -19.29 -13.60
N LEU A 191 -3.73 -18.10 -13.09
CA LEU A 191 -3.12 -17.02 -13.87
C LEU A 191 -1.59 -17.16 -13.95
N ILE A 192 -0.98 -17.81 -12.97
CA ILE A 192 0.44 -18.14 -12.87
C ILE A 192 0.62 -19.50 -12.19
N ASP A 193 1.72 -20.17 -12.48
CA ASP A 193 2.03 -21.50 -11.93
C ASP A 193 2.55 -21.42 -10.49
N GLU A 194 3.36 -20.40 -10.20
CA GLU A 194 4.05 -20.27 -8.93
C GLU A 194 3.94 -18.84 -8.36
N ASN A 195 3.95 -18.75 -7.04
CA ASN A 195 3.96 -17.46 -6.35
C ASN A 195 5.39 -16.89 -6.30
N PRO A 196 5.70 -15.78 -6.98
CA PRO A 196 7.04 -15.18 -7.01
C PRO A 196 7.54 -14.63 -5.67
N CYS A 197 6.69 -14.61 -4.64
CA CYS A 197 7.06 -14.21 -3.27
C CYS A 197 7.63 -15.36 -2.42
N ARG A 198 7.72 -16.57 -2.97
CA ARG A 198 8.23 -17.77 -2.27
C ARG A 198 9.69 -18.05 -2.60
#